data_89acdda6c90139043f733fb00634a149
#
_entry.id   89acdda6c90139043f733fb00634a149
#
_cell.length_a   1.000
_cell.length_b   1.000
_cell.length_c   1.000
_cell.angle_alpha   90.00
_cell.angle_beta   90.00
_cell.angle_gamma   90.00
#
_symmetry.space_group_name_H-M   'P 1'
#
loop_
_entity.id
_entity.type
_entity.pdbx_description
1 polymer ?
#
loop_
_entity_poly.entity_id
_entity_poly.type
_entity_poly.pdbx_seq_one_letter_code
_entity_poly.pdbx_strand_id
1 'polypeptide(L)'
;MTTKKLILDLDMGVDDAMALAYAIASPEVELVGITTCFGNVRVEQSAHNCLAVLDLLGRPEVPVYLGADRPLQATEPYTPPASTALIHGKNGIGGASVPASPYEPVGATSVDGNAAVDYLIDAARTYGPDLVYVATGPLSNLALALERDAAAMMSIGRVVVMGGALTVPGNVSAGAEANMASDPEAADAVLRSGRKLTMVGLDVTHRVVLTRRDIAGWTGSGTMAGCAFASMVEHYIGSYEMNAPYLGGCALHDPLAVAVAIDPTLVGALGCNLRVDLLGEYRGRTICDERRLSDPDKSALVALTVDAPRFLSEFKTRMARVLG
;
A
#
# COMPACT_ATOMS: atom_id res chain seq x y z
N MET A 1 7.10 23.25 9.86
CA MET A 1 7.29 22.49 8.61
C MET A 1 5.97 22.57 7.84
N THR A 2 6.00 22.76 6.54
CA THR A 2 4.78 22.71 5.71
C THR A 2 4.27 21.28 5.66
N THR A 3 2.98 21.09 5.91
CA THR A 3 2.30 19.78 5.82
C THR A 3 2.37 19.29 4.37
N LYS A 4 2.87 18.07 4.15
CA LYS A 4 2.96 17.49 2.81
C LYS A 4 1.60 16.96 2.37
N LYS A 5 1.33 17.01 1.06
CA LYS A 5 0.13 16.44 0.45
C LYS A 5 0.34 14.96 0.23
N LEU A 6 -0.56 14.11 0.71
CA LEU A 6 -0.46 12.65 0.62
C LEU A 6 -1.56 12.10 -0.28
N ILE A 7 -1.17 11.23 -1.20
CA ILE A 7 -2.08 10.34 -1.92
C ILE A 7 -1.70 8.90 -1.54
N LEU A 8 -2.71 8.10 -1.22
CA LEU A 8 -2.59 6.66 -1.04
C LEU A 8 -3.19 5.95 -2.26
N ASP A 9 -2.50 4.92 -2.75
CA ASP A 9 -2.98 4.02 -3.81
C ASP A 9 -3.18 2.63 -3.21
N LEU A 10 -4.44 2.23 -3.03
CA LEU A 10 -4.85 1.13 -2.15
C LEU A 10 -5.59 0.04 -2.94
N ASP A 11 -5.35 -1.21 -2.60
CA ASP A 11 -6.18 -2.35 -3.02
C ASP A 11 -7.06 -2.90 -1.87
N MET A 12 -7.23 -2.09 -0.86
CA MET A 12 -8.03 -2.10 0.38
C MET A 12 -8.17 -3.47 1.04
N GLY A 13 -7.03 -3.96 1.52
CA GLY A 13 -6.93 -5.04 2.49
C GLY A 13 -7.05 -4.55 3.94
N VAL A 14 -6.82 -5.45 4.89
CA VAL A 14 -6.86 -5.11 6.32
C VAL A 14 -5.70 -4.17 6.71
N ASP A 15 -4.53 -4.38 6.14
CA ASP A 15 -3.36 -3.53 6.37
C ASP A 15 -3.47 -2.18 5.67
N ASP A 16 -4.10 -2.10 4.48
CA ASP A 16 -4.48 -0.82 3.86
C ASP A 16 -5.40 0.00 4.77
N ALA A 17 -6.40 -0.63 5.40
CA ALA A 17 -7.28 0.06 6.35
C ALA A 17 -6.50 0.64 7.53
N MET A 18 -5.53 -0.10 8.06
CA MET A 18 -4.63 0.38 9.12
C MET A 18 -3.71 1.49 8.61
N ALA A 19 -3.20 1.41 7.36
CA ALA A 19 -2.39 2.44 6.74
C ALA A 19 -3.17 3.75 6.54
N LEU A 20 -4.42 3.65 6.10
CA LEU A 20 -5.34 4.79 5.96
C LEU A 20 -5.60 5.46 7.31
N ALA A 21 -5.91 4.68 8.36
CA ALA A 21 -6.12 5.21 9.70
C ALA A 21 -4.86 5.88 10.25
N TYR A 22 -3.69 5.28 10.03
CA TYR A 22 -2.40 5.84 10.43
C TYR A 22 -2.11 7.16 9.71
N ALA A 23 -2.38 7.25 8.40
CA ALA A 23 -2.22 8.47 7.62
C ALA A 23 -3.13 9.60 8.13
N ILE A 24 -4.41 9.31 8.41
CA ILE A 24 -5.38 10.26 8.98
C ILE A 24 -4.92 10.79 10.34
N ALA A 25 -4.32 9.92 11.16
CA ALA A 25 -3.81 10.30 12.49
C ALA A 25 -2.46 11.04 12.46
N SER A 26 -1.86 11.24 11.29
CA SER A 26 -0.51 11.79 11.10
C SER A 26 -0.56 13.28 10.79
N PRO A 27 -0.19 14.17 11.72
CA PRO A 27 -0.28 15.61 11.49
C PRO A 27 0.75 16.18 10.51
N GLU A 28 1.75 15.38 10.12
CA GLU A 28 2.81 15.75 9.18
C GLU A 28 2.34 15.77 7.72
N VAL A 29 1.20 15.12 7.44
CA VAL A 29 0.65 14.98 6.09
C VAL A 29 -0.82 15.38 6.06
N GLU A 30 -1.28 15.80 4.90
CA GLU A 30 -2.68 16.03 4.57
C GLU A 30 -3.07 15.03 3.48
N LEU A 31 -3.98 14.12 3.80
CA LEU A 31 -4.52 13.17 2.83
C LEU A 31 -5.45 13.92 1.88
N VAL A 32 -5.01 14.09 0.62
CA VAL A 32 -5.74 14.88 -0.38
C VAL A 32 -6.57 14.02 -1.35
N GLY A 33 -6.35 12.71 -1.33
CA GLY A 33 -7.13 11.76 -2.12
C GLY A 33 -6.60 10.35 -2.00
N ILE A 34 -7.43 9.41 -2.43
CA ILE A 34 -7.11 7.99 -2.53
C ILE A 34 -7.34 7.57 -3.97
N THR A 35 -6.37 6.86 -4.54
CA THR A 35 -6.54 6.09 -5.76
C THR A 35 -6.70 4.63 -5.39
N THR A 36 -7.49 3.87 -6.15
CA THR A 36 -7.69 2.45 -5.88
C THR A 36 -7.28 1.59 -7.05
N CYS A 37 -6.91 0.35 -6.78
CA CYS A 37 -6.61 -0.65 -7.77
C CYS A 37 -7.17 -2.02 -7.35
N PHE A 38 -7.10 -2.98 -8.26
CA PHE A 38 -7.33 -4.39 -7.96
C PHE A 38 -6.19 -4.94 -7.09
N GLY A 39 -6.41 -6.07 -6.42
CA GLY A 39 -5.39 -6.78 -5.65
C GLY A 39 -6.02 -7.65 -4.57
N ASN A 40 -6.08 -7.18 -3.34
CA ASN A 40 -6.74 -7.88 -2.23
C ASN A 40 -8.23 -8.12 -2.48
N VAL A 41 -8.86 -7.17 -3.19
CA VAL A 41 -10.24 -7.25 -3.68
C VAL A 41 -10.31 -6.69 -5.10
N ARG A 42 -11.48 -6.72 -5.71
CA ARG A 42 -11.73 -5.98 -6.94
C ARG A 42 -11.69 -4.48 -6.67
N VAL A 43 -11.33 -3.69 -7.69
CA VAL A 43 -11.15 -2.24 -7.55
C VAL A 43 -12.39 -1.53 -7.05
N GLU A 44 -13.60 -1.95 -7.47
CA GLU A 44 -14.86 -1.37 -6.99
C GLU A 44 -15.06 -1.64 -5.49
N GLN A 45 -14.74 -2.86 -5.05
CA GLN A 45 -14.81 -3.21 -3.61
C GLN A 45 -13.74 -2.46 -2.82
N SER A 46 -12.52 -2.29 -3.38
CA SER A 46 -11.48 -1.46 -2.78
C SER A 46 -11.97 -0.04 -2.55
N ALA A 47 -12.57 0.58 -3.57
CA ALA A 47 -13.08 1.94 -3.47
C ALA A 47 -14.22 2.09 -2.44
N HIS A 48 -15.18 1.17 -2.45
CA HIS A 48 -16.27 1.20 -1.45
C HIS A 48 -15.76 0.98 -0.02
N ASN A 49 -14.78 0.10 0.16
CA ASN A 49 -14.13 -0.09 1.46
C ASN A 49 -13.39 1.16 1.91
N CYS A 50 -12.66 1.85 1.00
CA CYS A 50 -12.01 3.13 1.31
C CYS A 50 -13.02 4.17 1.80
N LEU A 51 -14.13 4.35 1.07
CA LEU A 51 -15.18 5.30 1.45
C LEU A 51 -15.80 4.94 2.80
N ALA A 52 -16.10 3.65 3.03
CA ALA A 52 -16.67 3.19 4.30
C ALA A 52 -15.71 3.42 5.49
N VAL A 53 -14.42 3.18 5.31
CA VAL A 53 -13.41 3.42 6.35
C VAL A 53 -13.18 4.92 6.56
N LEU A 54 -13.17 5.73 5.51
CA LEU A 54 -13.10 7.20 5.62
C LEU A 54 -14.28 7.76 6.42
N ASP A 55 -15.49 7.31 6.12
CA ASP A 55 -16.70 7.73 6.83
C ASP A 55 -16.65 7.30 8.30
N LEU A 56 -16.24 6.06 8.56
CA LEU A 56 -16.03 5.52 9.91
C LEU A 56 -15.04 6.33 10.74
N LEU A 57 -14.01 6.88 10.09
CA LEU A 57 -12.95 7.70 10.71
C LEU A 57 -13.23 9.22 10.67
N GLY A 58 -14.43 9.62 10.23
CA GLY A 58 -14.87 11.02 10.21
C GLY A 58 -14.16 11.88 9.16
N ARG A 59 -13.75 11.29 8.02
CA ARG A 59 -13.06 11.96 6.90
C ARG A 59 -13.76 11.75 5.54
N PRO A 60 -15.10 11.85 5.49
CA PRO A 60 -15.86 11.58 4.26
C PRO A 60 -15.56 12.55 3.11
N GLU A 61 -14.89 13.66 3.38
CA GLU A 61 -14.52 14.66 2.38
C GLU A 61 -13.35 14.23 1.48
N VAL A 62 -12.58 13.20 1.87
CA VAL A 62 -11.44 12.73 1.07
C VAL A 62 -11.94 11.98 -0.17
N PRO A 63 -11.63 12.45 -1.38
CA PRO A 63 -12.11 11.81 -2.58
C PRO A 63 -11.40 10.47 -2.84
N VAL A 64 -12.16 9.51 -3.37
CA VAL A 64 -11.67 8.17 -3.75
C VAL A 64 -11.88 7.99 -5.25
N TYR A 65 -10.82 7.69 -5.98
CA TYR A 65 -10.81 7.56 -7.44
C TYR A 65 -10.65 6.11 -7.86
N LEU A 66 -11.53 5.66 -8.76
CA LEU A 66 -11.43 4.34 -9.36
C LEU A 66 -10.24 4.25 -10.32
N GLY A 67 -9.41 3.23 -10.14
CA GLY A 67 -8.21 2.99 -10.93
C GLY A 67 -8.27 1.70 -11.75
N ALA A 68 -7.11 1.08 -11.94
CA ALA A 68 -6.94 -0.14 -12.72
C ALA A 68 -7.77 -1.30 -12.13
N ASP A 69 -8.48 -2.00 -13.00
CA ASP A 69 -9.32 -3.15 -12.67
C ASP A 69 -8.64 -4.50 -12.97
N ARG A 70 -7.47 -4.47 -13.58
CA ARG A 70 -6.70 -5.64 -14.00
C ARG A 70 -5.23 -5.32 -14.23
N PRO A 71 -4.34 -6.34 -14.26
CA PRO A 71 -2.95 -6.18 -14.67
C PRO A 71 -2.83 -5.65 -16.10
N LEU A 72 -1.73 -4.93 -16.41
CA LEU A 72 -1.51 -4.28 -17.71
C LEU A 72 -1.62 -5.24 -18.91
N GLN A 73 -1.22 -6.49 -18.73
CA GLN A 73 -1.25 -7.50 -19.81
C GLN A 73 -2.51 -8.37 -19.80
N ALA A 74 -3.43 -8.17 -18.85
CA ALA A 74 -4.68 -8.92 -18.79
C ALA A 74 -5.75 -8.29 -19.69
N THR A 75 -6.61 -9.15 -20.27
CA THR A 75 -7.76 -8.74 -21.08
C THR A 75 -9.06 -8.69 -20.28
N GLU A 76 -9.12 -9.43 -19.19
CA GLU A 76 -10.30 -9.54 -18.34
C GLU A 76 -10.08 -8.87 -16.98
N PRO A 77 -11.13 -8.35 -16.34
CA PRO A 77 -11.05 -7.80 -15.00
C PRO A 77 -10.48 -8.81 -13.99
N TYR A 78 -9.69 -8.29 -13.07
CA TYR A 78 -9.04 -9.12 -12.06
C TYR A 78 -10.05 -9.81 -11.14
N THR A 79 -9.78 -11.09 -10.87
CA THR A 79 -10.51 -11.84 -9.85
C THR A 79 -9.52 -12.28 -8.78
N PRO A 80 -9.67 -11.79 -7.53
CA PRO A 80 -8.77 -12.16 -6.44
C PRO A 80 -8.73 -13.67 -6.23
N PRO A 81 -7.53 -14.27 -6.02
CA PRO A 81 -7.41 -15.67 -5.66
C PRO A 81 -8.16 -15.99 -4.34
N ALA A 82 -8.65 -17.22 -4.20
CA ALA A 82 -9.33 -17.63 -2.98
C ALA A 82 -8.43 -17.52 -1.71
N SER A 83 -7.11 -17.63 -1.89
CA SER A 83 -6.12 -17.44 -0.83
C SER A 83 -6.16 -16.03 -0.24
N THR A 84 -6.40 -15.01 -1.06
CA THR A 84 -6.49 -13.61 -0.60
C THR A 84 -7.68 -13.43 0.35
N ALA A 85 -8.82 -14.07 0.07
CA ALA A 85 -9.98 -14.04 0.96
C ALA A 85 -9.73 -14.74 2.31
N LEU A 86 -8.78 -15.68 2.40
CA LEU A 86 -8.36 -16.24 3.69
C LEU A 86 -7.58 -15.23 4.54
N ILE A 87 -6.82 -14.34 3.89
CA ILE A 87 -5.97 -13.35 4.55
C ILE A 87 -6.77 -12.10 4.91
N HIS A 88 -7.48 -11.52 3.94
CA HIS A 88 -8.17 -10.23 4.10
C HIS A 88 -9.69 -10.36 4.28
N GLY A 89 -10.24 -11.58 4.35
CA GLY A 89 -11.68 -11.81 4.35
C GLY A 89 -12.30 -11.64 2.95
N LYS A 90 -13.52 -12.16 2.76
CA LYS A 90 -14.22 -12.05 1.46
C LYS A 90 -14.55 -10.62 1.05
N ASN A 91 -14.67 -9.72 2.03
CA ASN A 91 -14.96 -8.31 1.79
C ASN A 91 -13.69 -7.42 1.80
N GLY A 92 -12.49 -7.99 1.94
CA GLY A 92 -11.22 -7.27 1.99
C GLY A 92 -10.85 -6.69 3.35
N ILE A 93 -11.81 -6.56 4.26
CA ILE A 93 -11.62 -5.94 5.59
C ILE A 93 -11.89 -6.92 6.73
N GLY A 94 -11.39 -8.17 6.60
CA GLY A 94 -11.46 -9.19 7.65
C GLY A 94 -12.87 -9.67 7.97
N GLY A 95 -13.86 -9.48 7.10
CA GLY A 95 -15.25 -9.77 7.39
C GLY A 95 -15.90 -8.82 8.39
N ALA A 96 -15.22 -7.76 8.79
CA ALA A 96 -15.76 -6.74 9.71
C ALA A 96 -17.01 -6.07 9.10
N SER A 97 -17.97 -5.80 9.97
CA SER A 97 -19.18 -5.04 9.60
C SER A 97 -18.90 -3.55 9.74
N VAL A 98 -18.73 -2.87 8.62
CA VAL A 98 -18.60 -1.41 8.54
C VAL A 98 -19.81 -0.90 7.76
N PRO A 99 -20.51 0.14 8.23
CA PRO A 99 -21.59 0.74 7.45
C PRO A 99 -21.11 1.21 6.08
N ALA A 100 -21.91 0.98 5.04
CA ALA A 100 -21.61 1.52 3.73
C ALA A 100 -21.64 3.05 3.78
N SER A 101 -20.66 3.68 3.13
CA SER A 101 -20.68 5.13 2.95
C SER A 101 -21.81 5.55 2.02
N PRO A 102 -22.45 6.71 2.23
CA PRO A 102 -23.41 7.29 1.28
C PRO A 102 -22.72 7.93 0.07
N TYR A 103 -21.40 8.03 0.05
CA TYR A 103 -20.62 8.61 -1.03
C TYR A 103 -20.25 7.56 -2.07
N GLU A 104 -20.06 8.01 -3.29
CA GLU A 104 -19.64 7.17 -4.41
C GLU A 104 -18.21 7.50 -4.85
N PRO A 105 -17.45 6.50 -5.34
CA PRO A 105 -16.12 6.76 -5.88
C PRO A 105 -16.19 7.55 -7.19
N VAL A 106 -15.15 8.32 -7.47
CA VAL A 106 -15.07 9.15 -8.67
C VAL A 106 -14.60 8.34 -9.87
N GLY A 107 -15.32 8.47 -10.98
CA GLY A 107 -14.89 8.02 -12.31
C GLY A 107 -15.25 6.58 -12.64
N ALA A 108 -14.49 6.01 -13.58
CA ALA A 108 -14.65 4.66 -14.09
C ALA A 108 -13.32 3.89 -14.02
N THR A 109 -13.42 2.56 -14.02
CA THR A 109 -12.26 1.66 -14.00
C THR A 109 -11.81 1.33 -15.41
N SER A 110 -10.54 1.38 -15.69
CA SER A 110 -9.93 0.86 -16.93
C SER A 110 -8.40 0.92 -16.86
N VAL A 111 -7.70 0.06 -17.61
CA VAL A 111 -6.26 0.24 -17.90
C VAL A 111 -6.01 1.24 -19.03
N ASP A 112 -6.99 1.54 -19.86
CA ASP A 112 -6.85 2.46 -21.00
C ASP A 112 -7.08 3.93 -20.63
N GLY A 113 -7.76 4.17 -19.53
CA GLY A 113 -8.02 5.50 -18.99
C GLY A 113 -8.91 5.40 -17.77
N ASN A 114 -8.37 5.74 -16.63
CA ASN A 114 -9.08 5.67 -15.37
C ASN A 114 -8.92 6.95 -14.57
N ALA A 115 -9.89 7.23 -13.70
CA ALA A 115 -9.94 8.45 -12.92
C ALA A 115 -8.77 8.58 -11.94
N ALA A 116 -8.24 7.47 -11.43
CA ALA A 116 -7.09 7.46 -10.54
C ALA A 116 -5.83 7.99 -11.22
N VAL A 117 -5.58 7.56 -12.47
CA VAL A 117 -4.43 8.01 -13.25
C VAL A 117 -4.55 9.50 -13.60
N ASP A 118 -5.74 9.95 -14.02
CA ASP A 118 -6.00 11.36 -14.31
C ASP A 118 -5.77 12.23 -13.08
N TYR A 119 -6.34 11.81 -11.93
CA TYR A 119 -6.17 12.51 -10.66
C TYR A 119 -4.69 12.55 -10.22
N LEU A 120 -3.97 11.43 -10.32
CA LEU A 120 -2.56 11.38 -9.92
C LEU A 120 -1.69 12.31 -10.75
N ILE A 121 -1.91 12.39 -12.07
CA ILE A 121 -1.22 13.32 -12.97
C ILE A 121 -1.52 14.77 -12.60
N ASP A 122 -2.78 15.10 -12.38
CA ASP A 122 -3.20 16.46 -12.04
C ASP A 122 -2.68 16.88 -10.65
N ALA A 123 -2.70 15.97 -9.68
CA ALA A 123 -2.11 16.21 -8.36
C ALA A 123 -0.59 16.41 -8.43
N ALA A 124 0.11 15.62 -9.26
CA ALA A 124 1.54 15.76 -9.46
C ALA A 124 1.89 17.13 -10.08
N ARG A 125 1.11 17.60 -11.05
CA ARG A 125 1.27 18.93 -11.64
C ARG A 125 0.96 20.05 -10.65
N THR A 126 -0.04 19.83 -9.78
CA THR A 126 -0.51 20.83 -8.81
C THR A 126 0.45 20.98 -7.63
N TYR A 127 0.88 19.87 -7.05
CA TYR A 127 1.64 19.84 -5.80
C TYR A 127 3.14 19.62 -5.99
N GLY A 128 3.55 19.00 -7.10
CA GLY A 128 4.95 18.77 -7.45
C GLY A 128 5.78 18.20 -6.29
N PRO A 129 6.84 18.92 -5.82
CA PRO A 129 7.71 18.45 -4.75
C PRO A 129 7.05 18.33 -3.37
N ASP A 130 5.87 18.90 -3.18
CA ASP A 130 5.11 18.77 -1.94
C ASP A 130 4.19 17.56 -1.90
N LEU A 131 4.06 16.84 -3.03
CA LEU A 131 3.31 15.60 -3.11
C LEU A 131 4.14 14.41 -2.60
N VAL A 132 3.51 13.61 -1.76
CA VAL A 132 3.95 12.28 -1.33
C VAL A 132 2.94 11.28 -1.87
N TYR A 133 3.41 10.30 -2.60
CA TYR A 133 2.59 9.21 -3.13
C TYR A 133 3.02 7.89 -2.52
N VAL A 134 2.09 7.13 -1.97
CA VAL A 134 2.34 5.82 -1.39
C VAL A 134 1.41 4.80 -2.06
N ALA A 135 2.01 3.83 -2.75
CA ALA A 135 1.30 2.69 -3.31
C ALA A 135 1.45 1.48 -2.40
N THR A 136 0.34 0.89 -1.99
CA THR A 136 0.31 -0.33 -1.15
C THR A 136 -0.29 -1.52 -1.87
N GLY A 137 -0.84 -1.33 -3.07
CA GLY A 137 -1.29 -2.36 -3.99
C GLY A 137 -0.38 -2.55 -5.21
N PRO A 138 -0.85 -3.28 -6.24
CA PRO A 138 -0.20 -3.42 -7.54
C PRO A 138 0.10 -2.06 -8.18
N LEU A 139 1.25 -1.93 -8.86
CA LEU A 139 1.73 -0.63 -9.35
C LEU A 139 1.12 -0.17 -10.68
N SER A 140 -0.01 -0.75 -11.08
CA SER A 140 -0.66 -0.50 -12.38
C SER A 140 -1.01 0.98 -12.59
N ASN A 141 -1.60 1.65 -11.58
CA ASN A 141 -1.93 3.08 -11.68
C ASN A 141 -0.68 3.95 -11.87
N LEU A 142 0.39 3.69 -11.10
CA LEU A 142 1.64 4.43 -11.20
C LEU A 142 2.33 4.17 -12.55
N ALA A 143 2.32 2.94 -13.05
CA ALA A 143 2.88 2.60 -14.36
C ALA A 143 2.15 3.34 -15.50
N LEU A 144 0.81 3.33 -15.48
CA LEU A 144 -0.02 4.05 -16.44
C LEU A 144 0.19 5.57 -16.38
N ALA A 145 0.32 6.13 -15.17
CA ALA A 145 0.60 7.56 -15.00
C ALA A 145 1.99 7.94 -15.54
N LEU A 146 3.00 7.11 -15.29
CA LEU A 146 4.36 7.29 -15.84
C LEU A 146 4.39 7.19 -17.36
N GLU A 147 3.64 6.26 -17.95
CA GLU A 147 3.53 6.11 -19.39
C GLU A 147 2.86 7.36 -20.03
N ARG A 148 1.79 7.85 -19.39
CA ARG A 148 0.99 8.95 -19.93
C ARG A 148 1.65 10.33 -19.76
N ASP A 149 2.25 10.59 -18.58
CA ASP A 149 2.96 11.84 -18.28
C ASP A 149 4.14 11.63 -17.34
N ALA A 150 5.24 11.14 -17.90
CA ALA A 150 6.47 10.93 -17.15
C ALA A 150 6.98 12.24 -16.49
N ALA A 151 6.81 13.39 -17.15
CA ALA A 151 7.30 14.66 -16.62
C ALA A 151 6.57 15.05 -15.32
N ALA A 152 5.24 14.91 -15.29
CA ALA A 152 4.46 15.13 -14.09
C ALA A 152 4.87 14.12 -12.97
N MET A 153 5.00 12.85 -13.31
CA MET A 153 5.38 11.84 -12.32
C MET A 153 6.78 12.05 -11.74
N MET A 154 7.73 12.56 -12.54
CA MET A 154 9.07 12.90 -12.05
C MET A 154 9.08 14.12 -11.11
N SER A 155 8.06 14.97 -11.13
CA SER A 155 7.95 16.14 -10.24
C SER A 155 7.51 15.80 -8.81
N ILE A 156 6.90 14.64 -8.57
CA ILE A 156 6.45 14.21 -7.23
C ILE A 156 7.63 14.20 -6.27
N GLY A 157 7.48 14.81 -5.09
CA GLY A 157 8.57 14.93 -4.11
C GLY A 157 9.04 13.59 -3.57
N ARG A 158 8.11 12.69 -3.22
CA ARG A 158 8.42 11.38 -2.66
C ARG A 158 7.45 10.32 -3.18
N VAL A 159 8.01 9.19 -3.61
CA VAL A 159 7.25 7.99 -3.95
C VAL A 159 7.73 6.85 -3.07
N VAL A 160 6.80 6.19 -2.39
CA VAL A 160 7.05 4.99 -1.58
C VAL A 160 6.13 3.88 -2.09
N VAL A 161 6.68 2.71 -2.26
CA VAL A 161 5.90 1.53 -2.66
C VAL A 161 6.04 0.44 -1.59
N MET A 162 4.92 -0.09 -1.12
CA MET A 162 4.91 -1.34 -0.39
C MET A 162 4.95 -2.47 -1.41
N GLY A 163 5.95 -3.29 -1.35
CA GLY A 163 6.08 -4.45 -2.24
C GLY A 163 7.51 -4.94 -2.38
N GLY A 164 7.62 -6.12 -2.95
CA GLY A 164 8.89 -6.76 -3.24
C GLY A 164 9.55 -7.48 -2.07
N ALA A 165 10.53 -8.29 -2.44
CA ALA A 165 11.35 -9.07 -1.52
C ALA A 165 12.74 -9.21 -2.16
N LEU A 166 13.71 -8.39 -1.71
CA LEU A 166 15.03 -8.40 -2.33
C LEU A 166 15.95 -9.46 -1.72
N THR A 167 15.99 -9.53 -0.38
CA THR A 167 16.91 -10.42 0.35
C THR A 167 16.22 -11.54 1.12
N VAL A 168 14.89 -11.58 1.08
CA VAL A 168 14.06 -12.57 1.77
C VAL A 168 13.17 -13.31 0.78
N PRO A 169 12.57 -14.46 1.14
CA PRO A 169 11.56 -15.11 0.33
C PRO A 169 10.33 -14.22 0.11
N GLY A 170 9.58 -14.50 -0.96
CA GLY A 170 8.26 -13.92 -1.19
C GLY A 170 7.19 -14.50 -0.25
N ASN A 171 5.98 -13.98 -0.36
CA ASN A 171 4.81 -14.42 0.43
C ASN A 171 3.70 -15.07 -0.42
N VAL A 172 3.73 -14.91 -1.75
CA VAL A 172 2.80 -15.61 -2.68
C VAL A 172 3.48 -16.72 -3.46
N SER A 173 4.80 -16.61 -3.64
CA SER A 173 5.65 -17.69 -4.13
C SER A 173 7.02 -17.60 -3.44
N ALA A 174 7.88 -18.59 -3.68
CA ALA A 174 9.22 -18.58 -3.09
C ALA A 174 10.04 -17.32 -3.45
N GLY A 175 9.73 -16.67 -4.57
CA GLY A 175 10.47 -15.50 -5.06
C GLY A 175 9.69 -14.20 -5.03
N ALA A 176 8.35 -14.23 -5.07
CA ALA A 176 7.55 -13.04 -5.34
C ALA A 176 6.70 -12.61 -4.14
N GLU A 177 6.70 -11.31 -3.90
CA GLU A 177 5.78 -10.61 -3.01
C GLU A 177 4.47 -10.31 -3.76
N ALA A 178 3.35 -10.22 -3.03
CA ALA A 178 1.99 -10.17 -3.56
C ALA A 178 1.75 -9.02 -4.56
N ASN A 179 2.13 -7.79 -4.23
CA ASN A 179 1.90 -6.62 -5.09
C ASN A 179 2.69 -6.70 -6.39
N MET A 180 3.96 -7.12 -6.28
CA MET A 180 4.83 -7.32 -7.46
C MET A 180 4.38 -8.51 -8.31
N ALA A 181 3.81 -9.55 -7.69
CA ALA A 181 3.29 -10.70 -8.40
C ALA A 181 1.94 -10.45 -9.09
N SER A 182 1.14 -9.53 -8.57
CA SER A 182 -0.18 -9.20 -9.10
C SER A 182 -0.13 -8.46 -10.44
N ASP A 183 0.89 -7.60 -10.65
CA ASP A 183 1.18 -6.99 -11.96
C ASP A 183 2.70 -6.80 -12.14
N PRO A 184 3.42 -7.87 -12.48
CA PRO A 184 4.87 -7.82 -12.62
C PRO A 184 5.34 -6.86 -13.72
N GLU A 185 4.56 -6.70 -14.79
CA GLU A 185 4.86 -5.78 -15.89
C GLU A 185 4.79 -4.32 -15.44
N ALA A 186 3.75 -3.96 -14.70
CA ALA A 186 3.63 -2.63 -14.10
C ALA A 186 4.78 -2.36 -13.12
N ALA A 187 5.08 -3.34 -12.27
CA ALA A 187 6.15 -3.24 -11.30
C ALA A 187 7.52 -3.06 -11.98
N ASP A 188 7.83 -3.85 -13.02
CA ASP A 188 9.07 -3.70 -13.80
C ASP A 188 9.15 -2.34 -14.49
N ALA A 189 8.06 -1.89 -15.10
CA ALA A 189 7.98 -0.58 -15.74
C ALA A 189 8.28 0.55 -14.76
N VAL A 190 7.67 0.53 -13.57
CA VAL A 190 7.88 1.54 -12.52
C VAL A 190 9.32 1.52 -12.02
N LEU A 191 9.87 0.35 -11.65
CA LEU A 191 11.21 0.22 -11.11
C LEU A 191 12.31 0.63 -12.11
N ARG A 192 12.03 0.49 -13.41
CA ARG A 192 12.96 0.86 -14.50
C ARG A 192 12.70 2.23 -15.10
N SER A 193 11.65 2.92 -14.69
CA SER A 193 11.27 4.25 -15.23
C SER A 193 12.31 5.34 -14.98
N GLY A 194 13.23 5.16 -14.05
CA GLY A 194 14.15 6.19 -13.55
C GLY A 194 13.54 7.07 -12.46
N ARG A 195 12.26 6.92 -12.14
CA ARG A 195 11.63 7.59 -11.00
C ARG A 195 12.30 7.13 -9.70
N LYS A 196 12.84 8.08 -8.92
CA LYS A 196 13.40 7.77 -7.59
C LYS A 196 12.28 7.40 -6.63
N LEU A 197 12.36 6.20 -6.07
CA LEU A 197 11.36 5.69 -5.13
C LEU A 197 12.01 4.96 -3.95
N THR A 198 11.25 4.79 -2.87
CA THR A 198 11.62 3.92 -1.76
C THR A 198 10.75 2.66 -1.79
N MET A 199 11.39 1.49 -1.85
CA MET A 199 10.73 0.20 -1.76
C MET A 199 10.75 -0.29 -0.30
N VAL A 200 9.57 -0.49 0.28
CA VAL A 200 9.34 -1.04 1.62
C VAL A 200 8.82 -2.46 1.44
N GLY A 201 9.75 -3.40 1.28
CA GLY A 201 9.45 -4.80 0.99
C GLY A 201 9.37 -5.69 2.23
N LEU A 202 9.17 -6.99 1.98
CA LEU A 202 9.13 -8.01 3.03
C LEU A 202 10.42 -8.06 3.86
N ASP A 203 11.52 -7.52 3.32
CA ASP A 203 12.81 -7.38 4.00
C ASP A 203 12.70 -6.66 5.35
N VAL A 204 11.76 -5.74 5.47
CA VAL A 204 11.51 -4.95 6.69
C VAL A 204 10.11 -5.14 7.27
N THR A 205 9.09 -5.36 6.44
CA THR A 205 7.70 -5.41 6.93
C THR A 205 7.44 -6.62 7.81
N HIS A 206 8.07 -7.77 7.54
CA HIS A 206 8.00 -8.96 8.40
C HIS A 206 8.69 -8.79 9.77
N ARG A 207 9.44 -7.70 9.97
CA ARG A 207 10.09 -7.39 11.26
C ARG A 207 9.25 -6.48 12.13
N VAL A 208 8.11 -6.02 11.63
CA VAL A 208 7.18 -5.15 12.34
C VAL A 208 5.86 -5.87 12.54
N VAL A 209 5.67 -6.42 13.73
CA VAL A 209 4.58 -7.34 14.03
C VAL A 209 3.64 -6.74 15.06
N LEU A 210 2.34 -6.73 14.75
CA LEU A 210 1.26 -6.33 15.63
C LEU A 210 0.64 -7.59 16.25
N THR A 211 0.47 -7.59 17.56
CA THR A 211 -0.04 -8.74 18.31
C THR A 211 -1.44 -8.49 18.86
N ARG A 212 -2.16 -9.55 19.27
CA ARG A 212 -3.45 -9.43 19.97
C ARG A 212 -3.36 -8.55 21.22
N ARG A 213 -2.22 -8.55 21.91
CA ARG A 213 -2.00 -7.71 23.07
C ARG A 213 -2.01 -6.22 22.70
N ASP A 214 -1.49 -5.87 21.55
CA ASP A 214 -1.40 -4.49 21.08
C ASP A 214 -2.77 -3.92 20.71
N ILE A 215 -3.71 -4.74 20.26
CA ILE A 215 -5.06 -4.34 19.86
C ILE A 215 -6.12 -4.51 20.96
N ALA A 216 -5.75 -5.11 22.10
CA ALA A 216 -6.69 -5.43 23.17
C ALA A 216 -7.48 -4.24 23.70
N GLY A 217 -6.91 -3.02 23.58
CA GLY A 217 -7.59 -1.78 23.97
C GLY A 217 -8.59 -1.23 22.95
N TRP A 218 -8.57 -1.69 21.70
CA TRP A 218 -9.38 -1.09 20.64
C TRP A 218 -10.88 -1.35 20.83
N THR A 219 -11.26 -2.58 21.20
CA THR A 219 -12.65 -2.87 21.58
C THR A 219 -13.11 -2.15 22.83
N GLY A 220 -12.17 -1.90 23.75
CA GLY A 220 -12.45 -1.20 25.01
C GLY A 220 -12.68 0.31 24.84
N SER A 221 -12.36 0.89 23.68
CA SER A 221 -12.64 2.30 23.37
C SER A 221 -14.14 2.62 23.34
N GLY A 222 -15.00 1.62 23.07
CA GLY A 222 -16.44 1.78 22.96
C GLY A 222 -16.88 2.50 21.67
N THR A 223 -15.93 2.80 20.76
CA THR A 223 -16.23 3.43 19.47
C THR A 223 -16.54 2.38 18.39
N MET A 224 -17.32 2.76 17.38
CA MET A 224 -17.56 1.90 16.23
C MET A 224 -16.25 1.62 15.48
N ALA A 225 -15.39 2.62 15.34
CA ALA A 225 -14.08 2.49 14.69
C ALA A 225 -13.18 1.49 15.43
N GLY A 226 -13.04 1.62 16.75
CA GLY A 226 -12.24 0.69 17.56
C GLY A 226 -12.73 -0.75 17.46
N CYS A 227 -14.04 -0.98 17.54
CA CYS A 227 -14.61 -2.31 17.39
C CYS A 227 -14.39 -2.90 15.98
N ALA A 228 -14.59 -2.09 14.92
CA ALA A 228 -14.40 -2.53 13.54
C ALA A 228 -12.93 -2.89 13.26
N PHE A 229 -12.00 -2.03 13.62
CA PHE A 229 -10.56 -2.27 13.45
C PHE A 229 -10.06 -3.46 14.26
N ALA A 230 -10.55 -3.62 15.51
CA ALA A 230 -10.24 -4.81 16.31
C ALA A 230 -10.68 -6.09 15.61
N SER A 231 -11.89 -6.12 15.04
CA SER A 231 -12.41 -7.26 14.29
C SER A 231 -11.58 -7.54 13.02
N MET A 232 -11.24 -6.51 12.24
CA MET A 232 -10.40 -6.61 11.04
C MET A 232 -9.05 -7.25 11.38
N VAL A 233 -8.37 -6.71 12.39
CA VAL A 233 -7.01 -7.12 12.75
C VAL A 233 -7.01 -8.48 13.47
N GLU A 234 -8.04 -8.83 14.21
CA GLU A 234 -8.19 -10.18 14.79
C GLU A 234 -8.27 -11.26 13.72
N HIS A 235 -9.05 -11.01 12.64
CA HIS A 235 -9.10 -11.89 11.48
C HIS A 235 -7.70 -12.02 10.83
N TYR A 236 -7.03 -10.88 10.65
CA TYR A 236 -5.72 -10.82 9.99
C TYR A 236 -4.65 -11.56 10.80
N ILE A 237 -4.60 -11.39 12.12
CA ILE A 237 -3.72 -12.15 13.01
C ILE A 237 -4.04 -13.64 12.92
N GLY A 238 -5.31 -14.03 12.91
CA GLY A 238 -5.72 -15.42 12.77
C GLY A 238 -5.22 -16.05 11.46
N SER A 239 -5.23 -15.29 10.36
CA SER A 239 -4.68 -15.78 9.09
C SER A 239 -3.16 -15.95 9.14
N TYR A 240 -2.44 -15.04 9.82
CA TYR A 240 -1.00 -15.15 10.01
C TYR A 240 -0.60 -16.35 10.89
N GLU A 241 -1.40 -16.67 11.90
CA GLU A 241 -1.19 -17.87 12.72
C GLU A 241 -1.25 -19.16 11.92
N MET A 242 -2.04 -19.18 10.83
CA MET A 242 -2.12 -20.33 9.92
C MET A 242 -0.98 -20.35 8.90
N ASN A 243 -0.61 -19.20 8.35
CA ASN A 243 0.28 -19.11 7.19
C ASN A 243 1.73 -18.75 7.55
N ALA A 244 1.94 -18.01 8.63
CA ALA A 244 3.26 -17.53 9.10
C ALA A 244 3.36 -17.51 10.63
N PRO A 245 3.10 -18.65 11.33
CA PRO A 245 3.00 -18.70 12.80
C PRO A 245 4.28 -18.27 13.52
N TYR A 246 5.42 -18.32 12.83
CA TYR A 246 6.71 -17.87 13.35
C TYR A 246 6.79 -16.37 13.64
N LEU A 247 5.88 -15.57 13.07
CA LEU A 247 5.82 -14.11 13.32
C LEU A 247 5.18 -13.79 14.68
N GLY A 248 4.28 -14.62 15.19
CA GLY A 248 3.62 -14.39 16.48
C GLY A 248 2.58 -13.25 16.48
N GLY A 249 2.12 -12.82 15.31
CA GLY A 249 1.15 -11.75 15.07
C GLY A 249 1.03 -11.48 13.60
N CYS A 250 0.46 -10.34 13.19
CA CYS A 250 0.41 -9.93 11.79
C CYS A 250 1.46 -8.87 11.44
N ALA A 251 2.03 -8.93 10.24
CA ALA A 251 2.96 -7.91 9.76
C ALA A 251 2.21 -6.62 9.41
N LEU A 252 2.83 -5.47 9.70
CA LEU A 252 2.34 -4.14 9.36
C LEU A 252 2.99 -3.67 8.05
N HIS A 253 2.53 -4.23 6.90
CA HIS A 253 3.12 -3.94 5.60
C HIS A 253 2.88 -2.47 5.20
N ASP A 254 1.66 -2.12 4.94
CA ASP A 254 1.26 -0.83 4.40
C ASP A 254 1.38 0.32 5.42
N PRO A 255 1.05 0.10 6.71
CA PRO A 255 1.29 1.13 7.71
C PRO A 255 2.77 1.53 7.80
N LEU A 256 3.71 0.57 7.63
CA LEU A 256 5.13 0.87 7.62
C LEU A 256 5.52 1.68 6.37
N ALA A 257 4.97 1.38 5.21
CA ALA A 257 5.23 2.15 3.98
C ALA A 257 4.77 3.61 4.13
N VAL A 258 3.58 3.84 4.69
CA VAL A 258 3.08 5.20 5.00
C VAL A 258 4.00 5.89 6.03
N ALA A 259 4.42 5.18 7.07
CA ALA A 259 5.32 5.74 8.08
C ALA A 259 6.68 6.14 7.49
N VAL A 260 7.27 5.32 6.62
CA VAL A 260 8.53 5.62 5.90
C VAL A 260 8.35 6.81 4.95
N ALA A 261 7.17 6.95 4.33
CA ALA A 261 6.86 8.12 3.51
C ALA A 261 6.81 9.41 4.33
N ILE A 262 6.39 9.35 5.57
CA ILE A 262 6.37 10.47 6.52
C ILE A 262 7.76 10.70 7.10
N ASP A 263 8.37 9.67 7.66
CA ASP A 263 9.68 9.70 8.29
C ASP A 263 10.62 8.61 7.74
N PRO A 264 11.44 8.92 6.73
CA PRO A 264 12.36 7.94 6.14
C PRO A 264 13.48 7.47 7.08
N THR A 265 13.66 8.12 8.23
CA THR A 265 14.67 7.71 9.21
C THR A 265 14.29 6.45 10.01
N LEU A 266 13.07 5.96 9.83
CA LEU A 266 12.60 4.68 10.38
C LEU A 266 13.31 3.47 9.77
N VAL A 267 13.90 3.62 8.58
CA VAL A 267 14.55 2.52 7.86
C VAL A 267 15.96 2.87 7.44
N GLY A 268 16.82 1.85 7.42
CA GLY A 268 18.10 1.91 6.70
C GLY A 268 17.93 1.31 5.31
N ALA A 269 18.26 2.07 4.28
CA ALA A 269 18.02 1.68 2.89
C ALA A 269 19.29 1.54 2.07
N LEU A 270 19.26 0.59 1.11
CA LEU A 270 20.30 0.38 0.11
C LEU A 270 19.88 1.02 -1.21
N GLY A 271 20.75 1.87 -1.78
CA GLY A 271 20.55 2.38 -3.13
C GLY A 271 20.87 1.33 -4.18
N CYS A 272 19.91 1.00 -5.05
CA CYS A 272 20.13 0.08 -6.16
C CYS A 272 19.21 0.39 -7.34
N ASN A 273 19.49 -0.24 -8.48
CA ASN A 273 18.59 -0.27 -9.63
C ASN A 273 17.92 -1.63 -9.63
N LEU A 274 16.60 -1.64 -9.68
CA LEU A 274 15.77 -2.83 -9.60
C LEU A 274 15.13 -3.17 -10.94
N ARG A 275 14.76 -4.42 -11.08
CA ARG A 275 13.82 -4.93 -12.06
C ARG A 275 12.99 -6.06 -11.46
N VAL A 276 11.92 -6.44 -12.14
CA VAL A 276 11.11 -7.61 -11.80
C VAL A 276 11.41 -8.73 -12.80
N ASP A 277 11.47 -9.96 -12.32
CA ASP A 277 11.56 -11.12 -13.20
C ASP A 277 10.18 -11.40 -13.80
N LEU A 278 10.09 -11.26 -15.13
CA LEU A 278 8.84 -11.38 -15.87
C LEU A 278 8.58 -12.80 -16.41
N LEU A 279 9.54 -13.70 -16.26
CA LEU A 279 9.49 -15.00 -16.92
C LEU A 279 9.78 -16.15 -15.94
N GLY A 280 9.23 -17.32 -16.27
CA GLY A 280 9.56 -18.57 -15.59
C GLY A 280 9.03 -18.68 -14.17
N GLU A 281 9.68 -19.52 -13.39
CA GLU A 281 9.27 -19.93 -12.05
C GLU A 281 9.33 -18.79 -11.01
N TYR A 282 10.18 -17.80 -11.25
CA TYR A 282 10.37 -16.66 -10.34
C TYR A 282 9.67 -15.37 -10.80
N ARG A 283 8.72 -15.49 -11.73
CA ARG A 283 7.92 -14.35 -12.19
C ARG A 283 7.36 -13.55 -11.00
N GLY A 284 7.53 -12.23 -11.03
CA GLY A 284 7.17 -11.31 -9.95
C GLY A 284 8.27 -11.08 -8.91
N ARG A 285 9.41 -11.79 -8.99
CA ARG A 285 10.53 -11.58 -8.09
C ARG A 285 11.21 -10.24 -8.36
N THR A 286 11.41 -9.46 -7.30
CA THR A 286 12.21 -8.23 -7.34
C THR A 286 13.69 -8.58 -7.22
N ILE A 287 14.48 -8.11 -8.17
CA ILE A 287 15.93 -8.36 -8.23
C ILE A 287 16.70 -7.10 -8.61
N CYS A 288 17.99 -7.05 -8.30
CA CYS A 288 18.86 -6.01 -8.83
C CYS A 288 19.00 -6.15 -10.35
N ASP A 289 18.99 -5.02 -11.07
CA ASP A 289 19.26 -5.01 -12.51
C ASP A 289 20.77 -5.18 -12.73
N GLU A 290 21.17 -6.38 -13.17
CA GLU A 290 22.56 -6.76 -13.39
C GLU A 290 23.28 -5.86 -14.42
N ARG A 291 22.53 -5.26 -15.34
CA ARG A 291 23.06 -4.34 -16.37
C ARG A 291 23.41 -2.96 -15.81
N ARG A 292 22.85 -2.65 -14.62
CA ARG A 292 22.96 -1.35 -13.96
C ARG A 292 23.63 -1.42 -12.59
N LEU A 293 24.32 -2.54 -12.27
CA LEU A 293 25.00 -2.71 -10.97
C LEU A 293 26.08 -1.66 -10.73
N SER A 294 26.84 -1.31 -11.78
CA SER A 294 27.90 -0.29 -11.70
C SER A 294 27.43 1.14 -11.96
N ASP A 295 26.15 1.34 -12.31
CA ASP A 295 25.59 2.67 -12.54
C ASP A 295 25.60 3.47 -11.23
N PRO A 296 26.23 4.65 -11.16
CA PRO A 296 26.24 5.48 -9.95
C PRO A 296 24.85 6.03 -9.61
N ASP A 297 24.00 6.24 -10.62
CA ASP A 297 22.63 6.71 -10.41
C ASP A 297 21.72 5.54 -10.04
N LYS A 298 21.31 5.54 -8.77
CA LYS A 298 20.35 4.56 -8.23
C LYS A 298 18.94 5.16 -8.22
N SER A 299 18.00 4.44 -8.83
CA SER A 299 16.60 4.85 -8.90
C SER A 299 15.76 4.36 -7.71
N ALA A 300 16.20 3.31 -7.01
CA ALA A 300 15.49 2.76 -5.87
C ALA A 300 16.32 2.84 -4.58
N LEU A 301 15.65 3.18 -3.48
CA LEU A 301 16.11 2.96 -2.12
C LEU A 301 15.33 1.77 -1.56
N VAL A 302 16.01 0.65 -1.32
CA VAL A 302 15.38 -0.55 -0.77
C VAL A 302 15.58 -0.57 0.73
N ALA A 303 14.50 -0.53 1.51
CA ALA A 303 14.55 -0.65 2.95
C ALA A 303 15.02 -2.06 3.36
N LEU A 304 16.13 -2.16 4.10
CA LEU A 304 16.72 -3.42 4.54
C LEU A 304 16.79 -3.56 6.08
N THR A 305 16.73 -2.44 6.79
CA THR A 305 16.62 -2.42 8.25
C THR A 305 15.51 -1.49 8.68
N VAL A 306 14.92 -1.74 9.86
CA VAL A 306 13.82 -0.94 10.40
C VAL A 306 13.95 -0.79 11.91
N ASP A 307 13.67 0.40 12.43
CA ASP A 307 13.47 0.66 13.84
C ASP A 307 12.03 0.27 14.24
N ALA A 308 11.80 -1.05 14.34
CA ALA A 308 10.49 -1.59 14.64
C ALA A 308 9.92 -1.12 16.00
N PRO A 309 10.69 -1.05 17.10
CA PRO A 309 10.17 -0.54 18.37
C PRO A 309 9.66 0.91 18.29
N ARG A 310 10.40 1.79 17.59
CA ARG A 310 10.00 3.19 17.39
C ARG A 310 8.72 3.29 16.58
N PHE A 311 8.67 2.59 15.43
CA PHE A 311 7.48 2.60 14.59
C PHE A 311 6.26 2.03 15.31
N LEU A 312 6.37 0.87 15.99
CA LEU A 312 5.25 0.27 16.73
C LEU A 312 4.72 1.17 17.86
N SER A 313 5.60 1.87 18.55
CA SER A 313 5.20 2.84 19.57
C SER A 313 4.38 3.99 18.96
N GLU A 314 4.86 4.53 17.85
CA GLU A 314 4.21 5.61 17.12
C GLU A 314 2.88 5.14 16.50
N PHE A 315 2.87 3.99 15.85
CA PHE A 315 1.67 3.38 15.27
C PHE A 315 0.57 3.21 16.31
N LYS A 316 0.88 2.58 17.45
CA LYS A 316 -0.10 2.38 18.52
C LYS A 316 -0.63 3.70 19.08
N THR A 317 0.21 4.71 19.22
CA THR A 317 -0.19 6.04 19.69
C THR A 317 -1.14 6.71 18.70
N ARG A 318 -0.86 6.64 17.40
CA ARG A 318 -1.70 7.23 16.35
C ARG A 318 -3.03 6.47 16.22
N MET A 319 -2.98 5.14 16.24
CA MET A 319 -4.19 4.31 16.19
C MET A 319 -5.10 4.57 17.40
N ALA A 320 -4.55 4.64 18.62
CA ALA A 320 -5.34 4.98 19.80
C ALA A 320 -6.03 6.35 19.70
N ARG A 321 -5.43 7.31 19.00
CA ARG A 321 -6.01 8.65 18.80
C ARG A 321 -7.16 8.65 17.79
N VAL A 322 -7.06 7.86 16.71
CA VAL A 322 -8.04 7.87 15.63
C VAL A 322 -9.18 6.88 15.86
N LEU A 323 -8.95 5.85 16.66
CA LEU A 323 -9.97 4.85 17.00
C LEU A 323 -10.77 5.19 18.27
N GLY A 324 -10.35 6.21 19.03
CA GLY A 324 -11.03 6.71 20.21
C GLY A 324 -10.28 6.36 21.46
#